data_2d2ffbc8c27c172f4d87db651ea9d572
#
_entry.id   2d2ffbc8c27c172f4d87db651ea9d572
#
_cell.length_a   1.000
_cell.length_b   1.000
_cell.length_c   1.000
_cell.angle_alpha   90.00
_cell.angle_beta   90.00
_cell.angle_gamma   90.00
#
_symmetry.space_group_name_H-M   'P 1'
#
loop_
_entity.id
_entity.type
_entity.pdbx_description
1 polymer ?
#
loop_
_entity_poly.entity_id
_entity_poly.type
_entity_poly.pdbx_seq_one_letter_code
_entity_poly.pdbx_strand_id
1 'polypeptide(L)'
;MKHKALYLYLILFFLLCCSVTTTGQEKKQERFTLMGLGDSIMEGADFFTCYLYPLWEKLFTAGYQFDFIGPRESKCRIGTLNHCGFSGKNVEFLESKIDSLYRLYPADIVLLHAGHNHFVEEKPVPGMIASYRSIINKIQAINPNVRILIAQVIPSGKLPKYSYIPELNEKIAEMVAGLNSGQVFLVNQAQGFNWQDYTVHDKVHPNKAGAEKMATVLFEALKKVLASSETVFSPEIVRYKTLEDGDSLDRKSTRLNSSHKAI
;
A
#
# COMPACT_ATOMS: atom_id res chain seq x y z
N MET A 1 49.74 36.98 -36.23
CA MET A 1 48.84 37.21 -35.07
C MET A 1 47.46 36.55 -35.24
N LYS A 2 46.91 36.42 -36.41
CA LYS A 2 45.54 35.89 -36.65
C LYS A 2 45.34 34.37 -36.33
N HIS A 3 46.39 33.56 -36.45
CA HIS A 3 46.32 32.10 -36.18
C HIS A 3 46.33 31.77 -34.68
N LYS A 4 46.97 32.57 -33.81
CA LYS A 4 46.98 32.35 -32.36
C LYS A 4 45.62 32.64 -31.73
N ALA A 5 44.85 33.59 -32.24
CA ALA A 5 43.52 33.91 -31.75
C ALA A 5 42.52 32.76 -32.10
N LEU A 6 42.65 32.17 -33.29
CA LEU A 6 41.78 31.06 -33.71
C LEU A 6 42.00 29.79 -32.88
N TYR A 7 43.23 29.48 -32.51
CA TYR A 7 43.54 28.33 -31.63
C TYR A 7 42.97 28.54 -30.20
N LEU A 8 43.03 29.77 -29.70
CA LEU A 8 42.50 30.11 -28.38
C LEU A 8 40.98 29.94 -28.36
N TYR A 9 40.26 30.36 -29.39
CA TYR A 9 38.82 30.18 -29.52
C TYR A 9 38.41 28.72 -29.68
N LEU A 10 39.17 27.88 -30.36
CA LEU A 10 38.92 26.47 -30.49
C LEU A 10 39.16 25.72 -29.17
N ILE A 11 40.15 26.09 -28.37
CA ILE A 11 40.40 25.51 -27.04
C ILE A 11 39.31 25.95 -26.07
N LEU A 12 38.88 27.22 -26.07
CA LEU A 12 37.75 27.67 -25.23
C LEU A 12 36.44 26.97 -25.58
N PHE A 13 36.16 26.77 -26.89
CA PHE A 13 34.97 26.05 -27.35
C PHE A 13 34.98 24.57 -26.94
N PHE A 14 36.15 23.91 -27.01
CA PHE A 14 36.31 22.53 -26.55
C PHE A 14 36.19 22.40 -25.02
N LEU A 15 36.68 23.37 -24.27
CA LEU A 15 36.50 23.42 -22.79
C LEU A 15 35.04 23.70 -22.38
N LEU A 16 34.29 24.45 -23.16
CA LEU A 16 32.86 24.71 -22.92
C LEU A 16 31.98 23.50 -23.26
N CYS A 17 32.36 22.70 -24.26
CA CYS A 17 31.62 21.48 -24.63
C CYS A 17 31.84 20.29 -23.65
N CYS A 18 32.93 20.31 -22.86
CA CYS A 18 33.20 19.23 -21.90
C CYS A 18 32.55 19.41 -20.53
N SER A 19 31.78 20.49 -20.30
CA SER A 19 31.24 20.81 -18.97
C SER A 19 29.76 20.44 -18.75
N VAL A 20 29.12 19.68 -19.62
CA VAL A 20 27.74 19.22 -19.42
C VAL A 20 27.68 17.68 -19.50
N THR A 21 28.50 17.03 -18.70
CA THR A 21 28.11 15.72 -18.19
C THR A 21 27.38 15.98 -16.87
N THR A 22 26.13 16.41 -16.92
CA THR A 22 25.20 16.12 -15.84
C THR A 22 25.11 14.60 -15.73
N THR A 23 25.97 14.03 -14.91
CA THR A 23 25.71 12.74 -14.31
C THR A 23 24.45 12.93 -13.49
N GLY A 24 23.28 12.77 -14.13
CA GLY A 24 22.07 12.46 -13.43
C GLY A 24 22.39 11.20 -12.62
N GLN A 25 22.76 11.37 -11.38
CA GLN A 25 22.74 10.28 -10.42
C GLN A 25 21.32 9.79 -10.46
N GLU A 26 21.06 8.70 -11.17
CA GLU A 26 19.80 7.96 -10.99
C GLU A 26 19.70 7.71 -9.49
N LYS A 27 18.80 8.45 -8.83
CA LYS A 27 18.53 8.28 -7.42
C LYS A 27 18.07 6.84 -7.29
N LYS A 28 18.97 5.95 -6.84
CA LYS A 28 18.68 4.53 -6.65
C LYS A 28 17.44 4.48 -5.78
N GLN A 29 16.33 4.04 -6.36
CA GLN A 29 15.07 3.99 -5.64
C GLN A 29 15.22 2.98 -4.51
N GLU A 30 15.13 3.47 -3.28
CA GLU A 30 15.25 2.62 -2.09
C GLU A 30 14.09 1.63 -2.05
N ARG A 31 14.39 0.42 -1.61
CA ARG A 31 13.42 -0.65 -1.42
C ARG A 31 12.54 -0.33 -0.21
N PHE A 32 11.22 -0.50 -0.33
CA PHE A 32 10.27 -0.27 0.75
C PHE A 32 9.35 -1.46 0.96
N THR A 33 8.76 -1.53 2.15
CA THR A 33 7.84 -2.59 2.54
C THR A 33 6.40 -2.08 2.61
N LEU A 34 5.46 -2.91 2.15
CA LEU A 34 4.03 -2.65 2.11
C LEU A 34 3.29 -3.69 2.96
N MET A 35 2.51 -3.24 3.93
CA MET A 35 1.57 -4.07 4.66
C MET A 35 0.15 -3.78 4.16
N GLY A 36 -0.50 -4.75 3.53
CA GLY A 36 -1.94 -4.69 3.27
C GLY A 36 -2.69 -5.14 4.52
N LEU A 37 -3.45 -4.24 5.15
CA LEU A 37 -4.26 -4.50 6.35
C LEU A 37 -5.74 -4.38 6.02
N GLY A 38 -6.52 -5.47 6.21
CA GLY A 38 -7.92 -5.44 5.84
C GLY A 38 -8.69 -6.72 6.13
N ASP A 39 -9.82 -6.85 5.47
CA ASP A 39 -10.76 -7.97 5.57
C ASP A 39 -10.61 -8.98 4.40
N SER A 40 -11.70 -9.64 4.01
CA SER A 40 -11.73 -10.59 2.89
C SER A 40 -11.35 -9.97 1.55
N ILE A 41 -11.65 -8.69 1.33
CA ILE A 41 -11.32 -8.00 0.07
C ILE A 41 -9.81 -7.83 -0.07
N MET A 42 -9.10 -7.66 1.05
CA MET A 42 -7.64 -7.64 1.11
C MET A 42 -7.05 -9.05 0.95
N GLU A 43 -7.65 -10.06 1.60
CA GLU A 43 -7.16 -11.43 1.56
C GLU A 43 -7.32 -12.07 0.18
N GLY A 44 -8.46 -11.85 -0.48
CA GLY A 44 -8.83 -12.56 -1.69
C GLY A 44 -9.43 -13.95 -1.43
N ALA A 45 -9.97 -14.57 -2.47
CA ALA A 45 -10.47 -15.94 -2.45
C ALA A 45 -10.50 -16.53 -3.86
N ASP A 46 -10.80 -17.82 -3.98
CA ASP A 46 -10.83 -18.52 -5.28
C ASP A 46 -11.86 -17.94 -6.27
N PHE A 47 -12.94 -17.31 -5.76
CA PHE A 47 -14.03 -16.78 -6.57
C PHE A 47 -13.99 -15.27 -6.82
N PHE A 48 -13.01 -14.55 -6.25
CA PHE A 48 -12.79 -13.13 -6.52
C PHE A 48 -11.32 -12.76 -6.41
N THR A 49 -10.93 -11.69 -7.09
CA THR A 49 -9.54 -11.30 -7.22
C THR A 49 -9.10 -10.42 -6.04
N CYS A 50 -8.00 -10.80 -5.37
CA CYS A 50 -7.29 -9.91 -4.47
C CYS A 50 -6.69 -8.73 -5.26
N TYR A 51 -7.02 -7.51 -4.89
CA TYR A 51 -6.54 -6.31 -5.58
C TYR A 51 -5.06 -5.99 -5.34
N LEU A 52 -4.42 -6.64 -4.36
CA LEU A 52 -2.97 -6.49 -4.15
C LEU A 52 -2.16 -7.04 -5.33
N TYR A 53 -2.69 -8.05 -6.05
CA TYR A 53 -1.99 -8.61 -7.19
C TYR A 53 -1.86 -7.61 -8.36
N PRO A 54 -2.94 -7.01 -8.90
CA PRO A 54 -2.79 -5.98 -9.91
C PRO A 54 -2.05 -4.72 -9.39
N LEU A 55 -2.10 -4.42 -8.09
CA LEU A 55 -1.27 -3.37 -7.50
C LEU A 55 0.22 -3.73 -7.58
N TRP A 56 0.58 -4.98 -7.28
CA TRP A 56 1.94 -5.49 -7.42
C TRP A 56 2.42 -5.34 -8.88
N GLU A 57 1.60 -5.74 -9.86
CA GLU A 57 1.96 -5.61 -11.29
C GLU A 57 2.23 -4.15 -11.69
N LYS A 58 1.40 -3.21 -11.20
CA LYS A 58 1.58 -1.78 -11.47
C LYS A 58 2.87 -1.22 -10.88
N LEU A 59 3.16 -1.56 -9.62
CA LEU A 59 4.39 -1.15 -8.95
C LEU A 59 5.62 -1.74 -9.63
N PHE A 60 5.59 -3.03 -9.97
CA PHE A 60 6.66 -3.72 -10.66
C PHE A 60 6.92 -3.11 -12.05
N THR A 61 5.88 -2.91 -12.85
CA THR A 61 5.98 -2.31 -14.19
C THR A 61 6.52 -0.87 -14.14
N ALA A 62 6.21 -0.14 -13.07
CA ALA A 62 6.73 1.21 -12.85
C ALA A 62 8.17 1.24 -12.32
N GLY A 63 8.80 0.08 -12.11
CA GLY A 63 10.20 -0.04 -11.69
C GLY A 63 10.45 0.12 -10.19
N TYR A 64 9.40 0.15 -9.36
CA TYR A 64 9.57 0.25 -7.91
C TYR A 64 10.22 -1.00 -7.32
N GLN A 65 11.04 -0.80 -6.28
CA GLN A 65 11.62 -1.87 -5.48
C GLN A 65 10.83 -1.98 -4.17
N PHE A 66 10.12 -3.08 -3.96
CA PHE A 66 9.20 -3.21 -2.82
C PHE A 66 8.97 -4.67 -2.45
N ASP A 67 8.48 -4.88 -1.21
CA ASP A 67 8.01 -6.17 -0.72
C ASP A 67 6.64 -6.02 -0.04
N PHE A 68 5.71 -6.91 -0.34
CA PHE A 68 4.51 -7.09 0.47
C PHE A 68 4.84 -7.98 1.68
N ILE A 69 4.45 -7.54 2.87
CA ILE A 69 4.75 -8.24 4.13
C ILE A 69 3.49 -8.49 4.95
N GLY A 70 3.51 -9.55 5.75
CA GLY A 70 2.42 -9.95 6.64
C GLY A 70 2.41 -11.45 6.88
N PRO A 71 1.64 -11.95 7.88
CA PRO A 71 1.61 -13.35 8.27
C PRO A 71 0.77 -14.25 7.37
N ARG A 72 -0.05 -13.65 6.52
CA ARG A 72 -0.94 -14.37 5.61
C ARG A 72 -0.48 -14.22 4.17
N GLU A 73 -0.92 -15.13 3.32
CA GLU A 73 -0.57 -15.10 1.90
C GLU A 73 -1.77 -15.39 1.00
N SER A 74 -1.84 -14.71 -0.14
CA SER A 74 -2.80 -14.99 -1.20
C SER A 74 -2.09 -15.50 -2.43
N LYS A 75 -2.62 -16.58 -3.03
CA LYS A 75 -2.12 -17.13 -4.28
C LYS A 75 -2.49 -16.20 -5.44
N CYS A 76 -1.57 -16.02 -6.35
CA CYS A 76 -1.79 -15.27 -7.59
C CYS A 76 -0.91 -15.84 -8.71
N ARG A 77 -1.06 -15.30 -9.93
CA ARG A 77 -0.33 -15.79 -11.11
C ARG A 77 1.18 -15.77 -10.97
N ILE A 78 1.72 -14.84 -10.22
CA ILE A 78 3.16 -14.69 -9.98
C ILE A 78 3.68 -15.49 -8.76
N GLY A 79 2.79 -16.17 -8.03
CA GLY A 79 3.11 -16.91 -6.82
C GLY A 79 2.21 -16.54 -5.64
N THR A 80 2.78 -16.21 -4.48
CA THR A 80 2.01 -15.75 -3.30
C THR A 80 2.40 -14.32 -2.92
N LEU A 81 1.42 -13.52 -2.48
CA LEU A 81 1.63 -12.20 -1.88
C LEU A 81 1.30 -12.25 -0.39
N ASN A 82 2.21 -11.70 0.43
CA ASN A 82 2.01 -11.58 1.86
C ASN A 82 1.11 -10.38 2.21
N HIS A 83 0.29 -10.53 3.25
CA HIS A 83 -0.63 -9.48 3.71
C HIS A 83 -1.12 -9.71 5.13
N CYS A 84 -1.83 -8.71 5.69
CA CYS A 84 -2.61 -8.76 6.93
C CYS A 84 -4.11 -8.66 6.62
N GLY A 85 -4.60 -9.40 5.62
CA GLY A 85 -6.03 -9.53 5.30
C GLY A 85 -6.64 -10.66 6.10
N PHE A 86 -7.82 -10.46 6.71
CA PHE A 86 -8.51 -11.43 7.55
C PHE A 86 -9.97 -11.54 7.14
N SER A 87 -10.30 -12.58 6.38
CA SER A 87 -11.66 -12.81 5.87
C SER A 87 -12.70 -12.88 6.99
N GLY A 88 -13.81 -12.17 6.80
CA GLY A 88 -14.92 -12.10 7.75
C GLY A 88 -14.65 -11.28 9.02
N LYS A 89 -13.49 -10.61 9.12
CA LYS A 89 -13.14 -9.80 10.29
C LYS A 89 -13.45 -8.33 10.06
N ASN A 90 -13.90 -7.67 11.15
CA ASN A 90 -14.21 -6.23 11.18
C ASN A 90 -12.99 -5.40 11.61
N VAL A 91 -13.16 -4.08 11.61
CA VAL A 91 -12.09 -3.13 11.97
C VAL A 91 -11.61 -3.31 13.42
N GLU A 92 -12.51 -3.61 14.33
CA GLU A 92 -12.23 -3.82 15.76
C GLU A 92 -11.33 -5.05 15.98
N PHE A 93 -11.54 -6.11 15.19
CA PHE A 93 -10.62 -7.24 15.19
C PHE A 93 -9.21 -6.83 14.74
N LEU A 94 -9.11 -6.05 13.66
CA LEU A 94 -7.81 -5.57 13.17
C LEU A 94 -7.13 -4.70 14.24
N GLU A 95 -7.89 -3.82 14.88
CA GLU A 95 -7.45 -2.96 15.98
C GLU A 95 -6.87 -3.78 17.15
N SER A 96 -7.53 -4.89 17.51
CA SER A 96 -7.07 -5.77 18.59
C SER A 96 -5.77 -6.50 18.28
N LYS A 97 -5.40 -6.66 16.99
CA LYS A 97 -4.24 -7.42 16.54
C LYS A 97 -3.06 -6.57 16.08
N ILE A 98 -3.31 -5.31 15.70
CA ILE A 98 -2.32 -4.53 14.96
C ILE A 98 -1.03 -4.28 15.73
N ASP A 99 -1.06 -4.11 17.05
CA ASP A 99 0.17 -3.90 17.83
C ASP A 99 1.15 -5.07 17.68
N SER A 100 0.67 -6.29 17.88
CA SER A 100 1.50 -7.50 17.73
C SER A 100 1.88 -7.75 16.27
N LEU A 101 0.95 -7.57 15.32
CA LEU A 101 1.23 -7.76 13.90
C LEU A 101 2.29 -6.79 13.40
N TYR A 102 2.17 -5.50 13.75
CA TYR A 102 3.09 -4.49 13.26
C TYR A 102 4.48 -4.61 13.88
N ARG A 103 4.60 -5.11 15.12
CA ARG A 103 5.90 -5.44 15.73
C ARG A 103 6.61 -6.59 15.04
N LEU A 104 5.85 -7.58 14.57
CA LEU A 104 6.40 -8.74 13.84
C LEU A 104 6.69 -8.42 12.38
N TYR A 105 5.90 -7.55 11.77
CA TYR A 105 5.97 -7.18 10.34
C TYR A 105 5.99 -5.65 10.21
N PRO A 106 7.04 -4.97 10.64
CA PRO A 106 7.13 -3.52 10.52
C PRO A 106 7.23 -3.12 9.05
N ALA A 107 6.29 -2.27 8.61
CA ALA A 107 6.21 -1.81 7.24
C ALA A 107 6.55 -0.32 7.13
N ASP A 108 7.13 0.08 6.01
CA ASP A 108 7.32 1.50 5.67
C ASP A 108 5.98 2.15 5.30
N ILE A 109 5.09 1.37 4.66
CA ILE A 109 3.79 1.82 4.21
C ILE A 109 2.71 0.81 4.60
N VAL A 110 1.63 1.28 5.22
CA VAL A 110 0.44 0.49 5.54
C VAL A 110 -0.72 0.92 4.64
N LEU A 111 -1.32 -0.04 3.94
CA LEU A 111 -2.54 0.13 3.15
C LEU A 111 -3.71 -0.42 3.96
N LEU A 112 -4.53 0.43 4.57
CA LEU A 112 -5.68 0.01 5.37
C LEU A 112 -6.97 0.15 4.56
N HIS A 113 -7.61 -0.98 4.26
CA HIS A 113 -8.92 -1.08 3.64
C HIS A 113 -9.77 -2.13 4.37
N ALA A 114 -10.67 -1.69 5.22
CA ALA A 114 -11.60 -2.53 5.98
C ALA A 114 -12.86 -1.72 6.29
N GLY A 115 -14.01 -2.38 6.43
CA GLY A 115 -15.23 -1.66 6.77
C GLY A 115 -16.49 -2.43 6.43
N HIS A 116 -16.36 -3.56 5.81
CA HIS A 116 -17.43 -4.56 5.74
C HIS A 116 -17.49 -5.36 7.05
N ASN A 117 -18.35 -6.38 7.11
CA ASN A 117 -18.51 -7.32 8.23
C ASN A 117 -19.17 -6.76 9.49
N HIS A 118 -19.99 -5.71 9.32
CA HIS A 118 -20.97 -5.24 10.29
C HIS A 118 -22.38 -5.31 9.70
N PHE A 119 -23.37 -5.11 10.56
CA PHE A 119 -24.77 -4.89 10.16
C PHE A 119 -25.17 -3.44 10.47
N VAL A 120 -26.01 -2.84 9.63
CA VAL A 120 -26.45 -1.45 9.82
C VAL A 120 -27.17 -1.23 11.15
N GLU A 121 -27.86 -2.26 11.63
CA GLU A 121 -28.57 -2.25 12.91
C GLU A 121 -27.66 -2.05 14.13
N GLU A 122 -26.37 -2.42 14.00
CA GLU A 122 -25.35 -2.23 15.03
C GLU A 122 -24.92 -0.77 15.17
N LYS A 123 -25.30 0.09 14.21
CA LYS A 123 -24.82 1.49 14.11
C LYS A 123 -23.29 1.59 14.23
N PRO A 124 -22.55 0.88 13.36
CA PRO A 124 -21.14 0.56 13.65
C PRO A 124 -20.17 1.73 13.43
N VAL A 125 -20.57 2.78 12.70
CA VAL A 125 -19.67 3.84 12.24
C VAL A 125 -18.85 4.49 13.36
N PRO A 126 -19.41 4.90 14.51
CA PRO A 126 -18.62 5.51 15.59
C PRO A 126 -17.52 4.58 16.14
N GLY A 127 -17.84 3.29 16.36
CA GLY A 127 -16.90 2.28 16.84
C GLY A 127 -15.78 2.03 15.82
N MET A 128 -16.14 1.92 14.54
CA MET A 128 -15.17 1.75 13.45
C MET A 128 -14.19 2.92 13.38
N ILE A 129 -14.68 4.17 13.47
CA ILE A 129 -13.80 5.36 13.43
C ILE A 129 -12.89 5.40 14.66
N ALA A 130 -13.37 5.02 15.83
CA ALA A 130 -12.52 4.88 17.02
C ALA A 130 -11.41 3.83 16.79
N SER A 131 -11.75 2.69 16.21
CA SER A 131 -10.80 1.62 15.89
C SER A 131 -9.77 2.05 14.83
N TYR A 132 -10.18 2.80 13.80
CA TYR A 132 -9.24 3.39 12.82
C TYR A 132 -8.22 4.30 13.50
N ARG A 133 -8.66 5.21 14.38
CA ARG A 133 -7.75 6.09 15.15
C ARG A 133 -6.80 5.29 16.03
N SER A 134 -7.30 4.26 16.71
CA SER A 134 -6.50 3.38 17.57
C SER A 134 -5.43 2.63 16.74
N ILE A 135 -5.78 2.09 15.58
CA ILE A 135 -4.85 1.44 14.65
C ILE A 135 -3.73 2.41 14.25
N ILE A 136 -4.07 3.62 13.81
CA ILE A 136 -3.08 4.64 13.43
C ILE A 136 -2.12 4.93 14.59
N ASN A 137 -2.65 5.20 15.78
CA ASN A 137 -1.86 5.52 16.96
C ASN A 137 -0.92 4.37 17.37
N LYS A 138 -1.40 3.12 17.35
CA LYS A 138 -0.59 1.94 17.66
C LYS A 138 0.56 1.76 16.68
N ILE A 139 0.30 1.91 15.39
CA ILE A 139 1.32 1.79 14.35
C ILE A 139 2.37 2.92 14.49
N GLN A 140 1.93 4.17 14.66
CA GLN A 140 2.82 5.31 14.79
C GLN A 140 3.62 5.32 16.09
N ALA A 141 3.09 4.73 17.16
CA ALA A 141 3.82 4.53 18.41
C ALA A 141 5.02 3.58 18.25
N ILE A 142 4.95 2.63 17.30
CA ILE A 142 6.03 1.69 16.99
C ILE A 142 6.98 2.29 15.95
N ASN A 143 6.43 2.88 14.90
CA ASN A 143 7.19 3.52 13.81
C ASN A 143 6.62 4.93 13.53
N PRO A 144 7.23 5.99 14.07
CA PRO A 144 6.77 7.37 13.83
C PRO A 144 6.87 7.81 12.36
N ASN A 145 7.69 7.14 11.56
CA ASN A 145 7.92 7.48 10.16
C ASN A 145 7.05 6.70 9.17
N VAL A 146 6.19 5.80 9.66
CA VAL A 146 5.30 5.00 8.81
C VAL A 146 4.34 5.88 8.03
N ARG A 147 4.08 5.52 6.80
CA ARG A 147 3.03 6.13 6.00
C ARG A 147 1.81 5.23 5.98
N ILE A 148 0.66 5.79 6.29
CA ILE A 148 -0.59 5.04 6.38
C ILE A 148 -1.57 5.59 5.34
N LEU A 149 -1.93 4.77 4.37
CA LEU A 149 -2.94 5.07 3.39
C LEU A 149 -4.26 4.45 3.85
N ILE A 150 -5.22 5.29 4.19
CA ILE A 150 -6.56 4.88 4.62
C ILE A 150 -7.48 4.95 3.41
N ALA A 151 -7.87 3.77 2.92
CA ALA A 151 -8.78 3.68 1.78
C ALA A 151 -10.25 3.74 2.23
N GLN A 152 -11.03 4.57 1.54
CA GLN A 152 -12.49 4.50 1.65
C GLN A 152 -12.97 3.09 1.27
N VAL A 153 -14.01 2.64 1.92
CA VAL A 153 -14.61 1.32 1.71
C VAL A 153 -15.41 1.32 0.41
N ILE A 154 -15.18 0.31 -0.44
CA ILE A 154 -15.93 0.21 -1.70
C ILE A 154 -17.43 0.00 -1.44
N PRO A 155 -18.32 0.62 -2.23
CA PRO A 155 -19.76 0.41 -2.12
C PRO A 155 -20.17 -1.04 -2.33
N SER A 156 -21.22 -1.46 -1.63
CA SER A 156 -21.79 -2.80 -1.74
C SER A 156 -23.26 -2.75 -2.11
N GLY A 157 -23.70 -3.68 -2.96
CA GLY A 157 -25.12 -3.88 -3.28
C GLY A 157 -25.86 -4.79 -2.31
N LYS A 158 -25.23 -5.26 -1.25
CA LYS A 158 -25.87 -6.11 -0.22
C LYS A 158 -26.58 -5.25 0.82
N LEU A 159 -27.69 -4.66 0.40
CA LEU A 159 -28.51 -3.76 1.22
C LEU A 159 -29.66 -4.54 1.91
N PRO A 160 -30.12 -4.13 3.10
CA PRO A 160 -29.67 -2.95 3.86
C PRO A 160 -28.38 -3.16 4.66
N LYS A 161 -27.83 -4.38 4.71
CA LYS A 161 -26.70 -4.74 5.59
C LYS A 161 -25.57 -3.69 5.60
N TYR A 162 -25.15 -3.22 4.44
CA TYR A 162 -24.03 -2.31 4.27
C TYR A 162 -24.43 -0.88 3.92
N SER A 163 -25.66 -0.46 4.26
CA SER A 163 -26.13 0.91 3.99
C SER A 163 -25.40 1.99 4.79
N TYR A 164 -24.60 1.64 5.79
CA TYR A 164 -23.75 2.55 6.56
C TYR A 164 -22.46 2.96 5.82
N ILE A 165 -22.06 2.27 4.76
CA ILE A 165 -20.77 2.53 4.08
C ILE A 165 -20.63 3.98 3.60
N PRO A 166 -21.61 4.65 3.01
CA PRO A 166 -21.47 6.05 2.63
C PRO A 166 -21.13 6.96 3.81
N GLU A 167 -21.84 6.81 4.95
CA GLU A 167 -21.54 7.54 6.19
C GLU A 167 -20.15 7.23 6.70
N LEU A 168 -19.76 5.95 6.71
CA LEU A 168 -18.41 5.51 7.11
C LEU A 168 -17.33 6.22 6.28
N ASN A 169 -17.51 6.28 4.97
CA ASN A 169 -16.55 6.89 4.06
C ASN A 169 -16.42 8.41 4.29
N GLU A 170 -17.52 9.09 4.59
CA GLU A 170 -17.51 10.49 4.98
C GLU A 170 -16.73 10.68 6.29
N LYS A 171 -17.01 9.87 7.30
CA LYS A 171 -16.32 9.91 8.60
C LYS A 171 -14.84 9.52 8.53
N ILE A 172 -14.46 8.59 7.64
CA ILE A 172 -13.05 8.32 7.35
C ILE A 172 -12.36 9.56 6.78
N ALA A 173 -12.98 10.24 5.81
CA ALA A 173 -12.41 11.45 5.22
C ALA A 173 -12.26 12.59 6.24
N GLU A 174 -13.29 12.84 7.05
CA GLU A 174 -13.25 13.81 8.16
C GLU A 174 -12.16 13.47 9.17
N MET A 175 -12.06 12.19 9.54
CA MET A 175 -11.06 11.71 10.48
C MET A 175 -9.65 11.97 9.97
N VAL A 176 -9.33 11.61 8.73
CA VAL A 176 -8.00 11.78 8.14
C VAL A 176 -7.67 13.26 8.03
N ALA A 177 -8.61 14.10 7.56
CA ALA A 177 -8.41 15.54 7.49
C ALA A 177 -8.14 16.17 8.87
N GLY A 178 -8.82 15.69 9.90
CA GLY A 178 -8.66 16.19 11.28
C GLY A 178 -7.36 15.77 11.97
N LEU A 179 -6.62 14.77 11.43
CA LEU A 179 -5.34 14.36 11.99
C LEU A 179 -4.21 15.36 11.73
N ASN A 180 -4.34 16.21 10.71
CA ASN A 180 -3.29 17.15 10.26
C ASN A 180 -1.90 16.49 10.16
N SER A 181 -1.87 15.24 9.74
CA SER A 181 -0.66 14.42 9.68
C SER A 181 -0.11 14.40 8.26
N GLY A 182 1.17 14.68 8.10
CA GLY A 182 1.88 14.48 6.82
C GLY A 182 2.16 13.01 6.48
N GLN A 183 1.72 12.07 7.31
CA GLN A 183 2.01 10.62 7.17
C GLN A 183 0.74 9.76 7.04
N VAL A 184 -0.45 10.34 7.23
CA VAL A 184 -1.73 9.63 7.06
C VAL A 184 -2.47 10.24 5.88
N PHE A 185 -2.80 9.41 4.90
CA PHE A 185 -3.34 9.84 3.61
C PHE A 185 -4.68 9.18 3.34
N LEU A 186 -5.65 9.96 2.90
CA LEU A 186 -6.92 9.44 2.41
C LEU A 186 -6.74 8.91 0.98
N VAL A 187 -7.27 7.72 0.71
CA VAL A 187 -7.42 7.17 -0.63
C VAL A 187 -8.89 7.12 -1.00
N ASN A 188 -9.31 7.87 -2.00
CA ASN A 188 -10.69 7.94 -2.47
C ASN A 188 -11.10 6.67 -3.24
N GLN A 189 -11.02 5.52 -2.56
CA GLN A 189 -11.22 4.20 -3.15
C GLN A 189 -12.67 3.98 -3.61
N ALA A 190 -13.64 4.61 -2.94
CA ALA A 190 -15.05 4.51 -3.27
C ALA A 190 -15.45 5.35 -4.48
N GLN A 191 -14.66 6.35 -4.85
CA GLN A 191 -15.01 7.27 -5.93
C GLN A 191 -15.10 6.55 -7.29
N GLY A 192 -16.30 6.64 -7.91
CA GLY A 192 -16.57 6.00 -9.19
C GLY A 192 -16.53 4.46 -9.14
N PHE A 193 -16.57 3.85 -7.96
CA PHE A 193 -16.74 2.41 -7.82
C PHE A 193 -18.24 2.09 -7.83
N ASN A 194 -18.70 1.45 -8.90
CA ASN A 194 -20.07 0.97 -9.04
C ASN A 194 -20.10 -0.53 -8.74
N TRP A 195 -20.80 -0.92 -7.69
CA TRP A 195 -20.86 -2.33 -7.30
C TRP A 195 -21.49 -3.24 -8.38
N GLN A 196 -22.41 -2.72 -9.21
CA GLN A 196 -23.03 -3.49 -10.29
C GLN A 196 -22.01 -3.97 -11.32
N ASP A 197 -21.03 -3.13 -11.64
CA ASP A 197 -20.02 -3.41 -12.66
C ASP A 197 -18.75 -4.04 -12.07
N TYR A 198 -18.44 -3.75 -10.80
CA TYR A 198 -17.14 -4.04 -10.20
C TYR A 198 -17.14 -5.10 -9.11
N THR A 199 -18.30 -5.71 -8.78
CA THR A 199 -18.36 -6.82 -7.83
C THR A 199 -18.76 -8.13 -8.49
N VAL A 200 -18.47 -9.25 -7.83
CA VAL A 200 -18.97 -10.56 -8.20
C VAL A 200 -20.45 -10.69 -7.77
N HIS A 201 -21.05 -11.84 -8.00
CA HIS A 201 -22.47 -12.13 -7.76
C HIS A 201 -22.95 -11.82 -6.33
N ASP A 202 -22.07 -11.81 -5.34
CA ASP A 202 -22.42 -11.52 -3.94
C ASP A 202 -22.62 -10.02 -3.66
N LYS A 203 -22.32 -9.15 -4.62
CA LYS A 203 -22.47 -7.69 -4.59
C LYS A 203 -21.59 -7.02 -3.51
N VAL A 204 -20.50 -7.66 -3.09
CA VAL A 204 -19.57 -7.21 -2.05
C VAL A 204 -18.13 -7.26 -2.55
N HIS A 205 -17.68 -8.45 -2.96
CA HIS A 205 -16.30 -8.68 -3.32
C HIS A 205 -16.00 -8.23 -4.76
N PRO A 206 -14.83 -7.64 -5.01
CA PRO A 206 -14.50 -7.13 -6.33
C PRO A 206 -14.34 -8.26 -7.35
N ASN A 207 -14.89 -8.08 -8.54
CA ASN A 207 -14.52 -8.88 -9.69
C ASN A 207 -13.16 -8.41 -10.25
N LYS A 208 -12.69 -9.01 -11.35
CA LYS A 208 -11.41 -8.64 -11.95
C LYS A 208 -11.31 -7.14 -12.27
N ALA A 209 -12.36 -6.54 -12.85
CA ALA A 209 -12.39 -5.12 -13.18
C ALA A 209 -12.40 -4.24 -11.93
N GLY A 210 -13.12 -4.66 -10.90
CA GLY A 210 -13.14 -3.99 -9.59
C GLY A 210 -11.77 -4.02 -8.91
N ALA A 211 -11.12 -5.18 -8.89
CA ALA A 211 -9.77 -5.32 -8.34
C ALA A 211 -8.75 -4.44 -9.09
N GLU A 212 -8.83 -4.38 -10.42
CA GLU A 212 -7.99 -3.53 -11.25
C GLU A 212 -8.22 -2.04 -10.98
N LYS A 213 -9.49 -1.63 -10.83
CA LYS A 213 -9.84 -0.26 -10.45
C LYS A 213 -9.29 0.10 -9.07
N MET A 214 -9.48 -0.77 -8.07
CA MET A 214 -8.94 -0.57 -6.72
C MET A 214 -7.41 -0.42 -6.75
N ALA A 215 -6.73 -1.31 -7.46
CA ALA A 215 -5.28 -1.26 -7.62
C ALA A 215 -4.81 0.03 -8.29
N THR A 216 -5.53 0.53 -9.29
CA THR A 216 -5.20 1.78 -9.98
C THR A 216 -5.29 2.98 -9.04
N VAL A 217 -6.36 3.07 -8.27
CA VAL A 217 -6.55 4.17 -7.30
C VAL A 217 -5.45 4.17 -6.23
N LEU A 218 -5.13 2.98 -5.69
CA LEU A 218 -4.04 2.82 -4.72
C LEU A 218 -2.66 3.13 -5.31
N PHE A 219 -2.40 2.68 -6.53
CA PHE A 219 -1.15 2.95 -7.22
C PHE A 219 -0.92 4.46 -7.40
N GLU A 220 -1.94 5.21 -7.84
CA GLU A 220 -1.84 6.66 -7.98
C GLU A 220 -1.65 7.37 -6.63
N ALA A 221 -2.26 6.88 -5.57
CA ALA A 221 -2.03 7.39 -4.22
C ALA A 221 -0.60 7.10 -3.74
N LEU A 222 -0.10 5.88 -3.94
CA LEU A 222 1.26 5.49 -3.60
C LEU A 222 2.30 6.31 -4.37
N LYS A 223 2.10 6.55 -5.65
CA LYS A 223 3.00 7.42 -6.45
C LYS A 223 3.15 8.80 -5.81
N LYS A 224 2.05 9.42 -5.37
CA LYS A 224 2.08 10.75 -4.73
C LYS A 224 2.83 10.68 -3.39
N VAL A 225 2.56 9.66 -2.60
CA VAL A 225 3.22 9.44 -1.29
C VAL A 225 4.72 9.20 -1.47
N LEU A 226 5.12 8.41 -2.46
CA LEU A 226 6.53 8.11 -2.74
C LEU A 226 7.27 9.29 -3.37
N ALA A 227 6.60 10.12 -4.18
CA ALA A 227 7.19 11.31 -4.80
C ALA A 227 7.37 12.46 -3.82
N SER A 228 6.49 12.60 -2.82
CA SER A 228 6.52 13.68 -1.83
C SER A 228 7.61 13.51 -0.77
N SER A 229 8.35 12.44 -0.82
CA SER A 229 9.28 12.07 0.23
C SER A 229 10.73 12.30 -0.16
N GLU A 230 11.36 13.20 0.58
CA GLU A 230 12.74 12.99 1.02
C GLU A 230 12.73 11.83 2.05
N THR A 231 12.27 10.65 1.63
CA THR A 231 12.08 9.52 2.53
C THR A 231 13.41 8.87 2.76
N VAL A 232 13.91 9.03 3.91
CA VAL A 232 14.82 8.06 4.51
C VAL A 232 13.95 6.89 4.95
N PHE A 233 13.77 5.88 4.10
CA PHE A 233 13.33 4.57 4.57
C PHE A 233 14.42 4.09 5.52
N SER A 234 14.07 3.86 6.78
CA SER A 234 15.06 3.42 7.74
C SER A 234 15.46 1.98 7.40
N PRO A 235 16.69 1.74 6.93
CA PRO A 235 17.14 0.38 6.62
C PRO A 235 17.18 -0.53 7.85
N GLU A 236 17.06 0.01 9.05
CA GLU A 236 17.04 -0.76 10.30
C GLU A 236 15.69 -1.44 10.57
N ILE A 237 14.58 -0.95 9.98
CA ILE A 237 13.25 -1.53 10.18
C ILE A 237 13.03 -2.73 9.25
N VAL A 238 13.78 -2.85 8.16
CA VAL A 238 13.71 -3.95 7.18
C VAL A 238 14.48 -5.19 7.65
N ARG A 239 14.72 -5.35 8.90
CA ARG A 239 15.22 -6.62 9.42
C ARG A 239 14.06 -7.59 9.54
N TYR A 240 13.78 -8.30 8.45
CA TYR A 240 13.14 -9.60 8.61
C TYR A 240 13.91 -10.32 9.73
N LYS A 241 13.22 -10.64 10.82
CA LYS A 241 13.76 -11.58 11.77
C LYS A 241 14.09 -12.81 10.95
N THR A 242 15.37 -13.03 10.68
CA THR A 242 15.84 -14.30 10.15
C THR A 242 15.34 -15.32 11.15
N LEU A 243 14.43 -16.18 10.70
CA LEU A 243 13.93 -17.28 11.52
C LEU A 243 15.16 -18.04 11.99
N GLU A 244 15.45 -17.99 13.28
CA GLU A 244 16.45 -18.87 13.88
C GLU A 244 15.95 -20.30 13.72
N ASP A 245 16.86 -21.24 13.52
CA ASP A 245 16.54 -22.66 13.41
C ASP A 245 15.70 -23.09 14.61
N GLY A 246 14.41 -23.37 14.38
CA GLY A 246 13.43 -23.75 15.40
C GLY A 246 12.09 -23.00 15.33
N ASP A 247 12.00 -21.87 14.64
CA ASP A 247 10.73 -21.18 14.41
C ASP A 247 9.93 -21.90 13.31
N SER A 248 8.77 -22.45 13.67
CA SER A 248 7.88 -23.20 12.78
C SER A 248 7.05 -22.33 11.82
N LEU A 249 7.47 -21.10 11.58
CA LEU A 249 6.86 -20.23 10.59
C LEU A 249 7.29 -20.65 9.19
N ASP A 250 6.30 -20.97 8.39
CA ASP A 250 6.38 -21.58 7.09
C ASP A 250 7.45 -20.96 6.19
N ARG A 251 8.49 -21.72 5.86
CA ARG A 251 9.62 -21.34 4.99
C ARG A 251 9.19 -20.95 3.55
N LYS A 252 7.91 -20.99 3.23
CA LYS A 252 7.39 -20.67 1.89
C LYS A 252 7.20 -19.16 1.68
N SER A 253 6.96 -18.38 2.73
CA SER A 253 6.64 -16.94 2.59
C SER A 253 7.83 -16.06 2.22
N THR A 254 9.04 -16.50 2.53
CA THR A 254 10.27 -15.71 2.27
C THR A 254 10.80 -15.82 0.85
N ARG A 255 10.32 -16.76 0.04
CA ARG A 255 10.88 -17.00 -1.30
C ARG A 255 10.40 -16.08 -2.40
N LEU A 256 9.21 -15.48 -2.29
CA LEU A 256 8.65 -14.68 -3.38
C LEU A 256 9.15 -13.24 -3.41
N ASN A 257 9.43 -12.68 -2.26
CA ASN A 257 9.99 -11.34 -2.19
C ASN A 257 11.49 -11.28 -2.55
N SER A 258 12.19 -12.43 -2.52
CA SER A 258 13.58 -12.53 -2.95
C SER A 258 13.76 -12.89 -4.45
N SER A 259 12.69 -13.30 -5.15
CA SER A 259 12.76 -13.74 -6.54
C SER A 259 12.67 -12.62 -7.58
N HIS A 260 12.81 -11.36 -7.20
CA HIS A 260 13.04 -10.26 -8.15
C HIS A 260 14.41 -10.30 -8.84
N LYS A 261 15.17 -11.40 -8.66
CA LYS A 261 16.33 -11.71 -9.46
C LYS A 261 15.94 -12.71 -10.54
N ALA A 262 15.78 -12.27 -11.74
CA ALA A 262 15.57 -12.98 -12.98
C ALA A 262 14.12 -13.00 -13.47
N ILE A 263 13.77 -12.03 -14.24
CA ILE A 263 13.34 -12.21 -15.64
C ILE A 263 13.90 -11.03 -16.44
#